data_ecbd892691a2cf2fdb2879c0ceecf8a8
#
_entry.id   ecbd892691a2cf2fdb2879c0ceecf8a8
#
_cell.length_a   1.000
_cell.length_b   1.000
_cell.length_c   1.000
_cell.angle_alpha   90.00
_cell.angle_beta   90.00
_cell.angle_gamma   90.00
#
_symmetry.space_group_name_H-M   'P 1'
#
loop_
_entity.id
_entity.type
_entity.pdbx_description
1 polymer ?
#
loop_
_entity_poly.entity_id
_entity_poly.type
_entity_poly.pdbx_seq_one_letter_code
_entity_poly.pdbx_strand_id
1 'polypeptide(L)'
;MKIHVGFDLTYESAHPTPMIFMLNVHPSRAHDLITPDRLRITPSRAISPYIDGFGNKCVRILAPPGELRVACDTIVADSGKPDRVDLSAEQHAVADLPHDALVFLLASRYCETDLMMDKAWELFGRTPPGWRRVQSICDFVHSHITFGYQDADATRGAARGFTEQRGVCRDFAHLAVTFCRCMNIPARYCTGYLGDIGVPPDPAPMDFSAWFEAFVGGRWHTFDARHNIPRIGRILIARGRDAADVAISTTFGQTFLKSFVVTAREVEQEVRFSDEAPGRRFATTGIT
;
A
#
# COMPACT_ATOMS: atom_id res chain seq x y z
N MET A 1 -18.43 -3.33 0.27
CA MET A 1 -18.07 -3.40 -1.16
C MET A 1 -17.14 -4.56 -1.44
N LYS A 2 -16.93 -4.93 -2.70
CA LYS A 2 -15.96 -5.94 -3.12
C LYS A 2 -14.95 -5.28 -4.05
N ILE A 3 -13.67 -5.57 -3.84
CA ILE A 3 -12.59 -5.02 -4.66
C ILE A 3 -11.85 -6.19 -5.31
N HIS A 4 -11.77 -6.17 -6.65
CA HIS A 4 -10.90 -7.04 -7.40
C HIS A 4 -9.50 -6.45 -7.40
N VAL A 5 -8.54 -7.18 -6.89
CA VAL A 5 -7.13 -6.84 -6.93
C VAL A 5 -6.34 -7.95 -7.59
N GLY A 6 -5.31 -7.58 -8.34
CA GLY A 6 -4.48 -8.55 -9.02
C GLY A 6 -3.21 -7.93 -9.60
N PHE A 7 -2.32 -8.80 -10.02
CA PHE A 7 -1.12 -8.42 -10.74
C PHE A 7 -0.68 -9.51 -11.71
N ASP A 8 0.10 -9.12 -12.69
CA ASP A 8 0.74 -9.99 -13.67
C ASP A 8 2.14 -9.44 -13.98
N LEU A 9 3.15 -10.13 -13.47
CA LEU A 9 4.55 -9.73 -13.56
C LEU A 9 5.33 -10.79 -14.33
N THR A 10 6.14 -10.36 -15.31
CA THR A 10 7.04 -11.25 -16.06
C THR A 10 8.46 -10.80 -15.89
N TYR A 11 9.30 -11.71 -15.43
CA TYR A 11 10.74 -11.53 -15.25
C TYR A 11 11.51 -12.39 -16.25
N GLU A 12 12.72 -11.97 -16.59
CA GLU A 12 13.66 -12.76 -17.38
C GLU A 12 15.01 -12.82 -16.66
N SER A 13 15.55 -14.02 -16.51
CA SER A 13 16.84 -14.27 -15.86
C SER A 13 17.71 -15.14 -16.77
N ALA A 14 19.02 -14.84 -16.89
CA ALA A 14 19.96 -15.65 -17.66
C ALA A 14 20.33 -16.97 -16.93
N HIS A 15 20.28 -16.97 -15.60
CA HIS A 15 20.69 -18.08 -14.75
C HIS A 15 19.63 -18.38 -13.68
N PRO A 16 19.64 -19.57 -13.07
CA PRO A 16 18.80 -19.84 -11.91
C PRO A 16 19.01 -18.77 -10.83
N THR A 17 17.95 -18.04 -10.48
CA THR A 17 18.05 -16.85 -9.60
C THR A 17 17.10 -16.98 -8.43
N PRO A 18 17.59 -16.96 -7.17
CA PRO A 18 16.73 -16.87 -6.01
C PRO A 18 15.96 -15.55 -6.02
N MET A 19 14.66 -15.61 -5.73
CA MET A 19 13.79 -14.44 -5.64
C MET A 19 12.89 -14.52 -4.41
N ILE A 20 12.60 -13.37 -3.82
CA ILE A 20 11.61 -13.21 -2.76
C ILE A 20 10.53 -12.27 -3.28
N PHE A 21 9.27 -12.64 -3.09
CA PHE A 21 8.11 -11.84 -3.42
C PHE A 21 7.31 -11.48 -2.17
N MET A 22 6.88 -10.23 -2.08
CA MET A 22 5.87 -9.73 -1.15
C MET A 22 4.70 -9.19 -2.00
N LEU A 23 3.80 -10.08 -2.42
CA LEU A 23 2.74 -9.78 -3.39
C LEU A 23 1.37 -10.25 -2.91
N ASN A 24 1.33 -11.00 -1.81
CA ASN A 24 0.09 -11.45 -1.21
C ASN A 24 -0.55 -10.34 -0.35
N VAL A 25 -1.85 -10.38 -0.23
CA VAL A 25 -2.58 -9.53 0.73
C VAL A 25 -2.04 -9.80 2.14
N HIS A 26 -1.79 -8.72 2.89
CA HIS A 26 -1.21 -8.80 4.23
C HIS A 26 -2.06 -9.68 5.17
N PRO A 27 -1.45 -10.52 6.04
CA PRO A 27 -2.19 -11.42 6.94
C PRO A 27 -3.25 -10.75 7.81
N SER A 28 -3.10 -9.47 8.17
CA SER A 28 -4.13 -8.72 8.91
C SER A 28 -5.45 -8.55 8.15
N ARG A 29 -5.45 -8.73 6.82
CA ARG A 29 -6.61 -8.65 5.94
C ARG A 29 -7.05 -10.03 5.42
N ALA A 30 -6.48 -11.13 5.95
CA ALA A 30 -6.80 -12.49 5.49
C ALA A 30 -8.28 -12.86 5.63
N HIS A 31 -8.97 -12.34 6.64
CA HIS A 31 -10.40 -12.53 6.86
C HIS A 31 -11.30 -11.80 5.85
N ASP A 32 -10.74 -10.82 5.12
CA ASP A 32 -11.46 -10.07 4.09
C ASP A 32 -11.38 -10.77 2.71
N LEU A 33 -10.54 -11.79 2.55
CA LEU A 33 -10.39 -12.51 1.28
C LEU A 33 -11.66 -13.30 0.95
N ILE A 34 -12.36 -12.91 -0.12
CA ILE A 34 -13.53 -13.64 -0.65
C ILE A 34 -13.06 -14.81 -1.53
N THR A 35 -12.02 -14.60 -2.32
CA THR A 35 -11.36 -15.65 -3.10
C THR A 35 -9.92 -15.83 -2.64
N PRO A 36 -9.35 -17.05 -2.76
CA PRO A 36 -7.99 -17.32 -2.30
C PRO A 36 -6.93 -16.45 -3.01
N ASP A 37 -6.07 -15.82 -2.24
CA ASP A 37 -4.90 -15.09 -2.70
C ASP A 37 -3.73 -16.07 -2.97
N ARG A 38 -3.75 -16.72 -4.14
CA ARG A 38 -2.77 -17.74 -4.53
C ARG A 38 -1.93 -17.27 -5.71
N LEU A 39 -0.60 -17.26 -5.53
CA LEU A 39 0.33 -16.98 -6.62
C LEU A 39 0.27 -18.11 -7.67
N ARG A 40 0.09 -17.74 -8.93
CA ARG A 40 0.28 -18.58 -10.10
C ARG A 40 1.66 -18.30 -10.67
N ILE A 41 2.50 -19.32 -10.75
CA ILE A 41 3.89 -19.20 -11.19
C ILE A 41 4.07 -20.06 -12.44
N THR A 42 4.53 -19.45 -13.52
CA THR A 42 4.77 -20.13 -14.82
C THR A 42 6.18 -19.84 -15.31
N PRO A 43 6.99 -20.86 -15.61
CA PRO A 43 6.74 -22.28 -15.39
C PRO A 43 6.61 -22.63 -13.92
N SER A 44 5.81 -23.66 -13.59
CA SER A 44 5.56 -24.08 -12.21
C SER A 44 6.85 -24.34 -11.45
N ARG A 45 6.97 -23.79 -10.24
CA ARG A 45 8.11 -23.93 -9.33
C ARG A 45 7.64 -24.17 -7.91
N ALA A 46 8.46 -24.87 -7.15
CA ALA A 46 8.25 -24.99 -5.71
C ALA A 46 8.37 -23.61 -5.07
N ILE A 47 7.43 -23.29 -4.20
CA ILE A 47 7.40 -22.06 -3.40
C ILE A 47 7.70 -22.37 -1.94
N SER A 48 8.36 -21.45 -1.25
CA SER A 48 8.62 -21.53 0.18
C SER A 48 8.04 -20.26 0.85
N PRO A 49 6.78 -20.31 1.34
CA PRO A 49 6.17 -19.18 2.03
C PRO A 49 6.72 -19.06 3.45
N TYR A 50 6.82 -17.82 3.95
CA TYR A 50 7.18 -17.51 5.33
C TYR A 50 6.59 -16.14 5.73
N ILE A 51 6.62 -15.85 7.03
CA ILE A 51 6.27 -14.54 7.59
C ILE A 51 7.57 -13.86 8.03
N ASP A 52 7.76 -12.60 7.63
CA ASP A 52 8.94 -11.81 8.04
C ASP A 52 8.78 -11.20 9.44
N GLY A 53 9.80 -10.45 9.88
CA GLY A 53 9.81 -9.78 11.18
C GLY A 53 8.78 -8.64 11.34
N PHE A 54 8.14 -8.19 10.26
CA PHE A 54 7.10 -7.18 10.26
C PHE A 54 5.68 -7.76 10.08
N GLY A 55 5.58 -9.09 9.98
CA GLY A 55 4.32 -9.80 9.81
C GLY A 55 3.84 -9.89 8.37
N ASN A 56 4.69 -9.57 7.39
CA ASN A 56 4.37 -9.66 5.96
C ASN A 56 4.48 -11.09 5.45
N LYS A 57 3.61 -11.47 4.52
CA LYS A 57 3.66 -12.76 3.83
C LYS A 57 4.64 -12.70 2.67
N CYS A 58 5.72 -13.46 2.80
CA CYS A 58 6.81 -13.56 1.82
C CYS A 58 6.77 -14.92 1.14
N VAL A 59 7.18 -14.96 -0.13
CA VAL A 59 7.33 -16.21 -0.90
C VAL A 59 8.71 -16.24 -1.53
N ARG A 60 9.50 -17.26 -1.19
CA ARG A 60 10.81 -17.50 -1.80
C ARG A 60 10.68 -18.56 -2.89
N ILE A 61 11.33 -18.31 -4.03
CA ILE A 61 11.43 -19.26 -5.16
C ILE A 61 12.83 -19.25 -5.74
N LEU A 62 13.14 -20.27 -6.52
CA LEU A 62 14.28 -20.30 -7.44
C LEU A 62 13.74 -20.12 -8.87
N ALA A 63 13.87 -18.92 -9.42
CA ALA A 63 13.51 -18.63 -10.79
C ALA A 63 14.39 -19.43 -11.76
N PRO A 64 13.85 -20.04 -12.82
CA PRO A 64 14.64 -20.75 -13.84
C PRO A 64 15.36 -19.74 -14.74
N PRO A 65 16.33 -20.16 -15.56
CA PRO A 65 16.75 -19.40 -16.72
C PRO A 65 15.55 -19.18 -17.66
N GLY A 66 15.52 -18.02 -18.33
CA GLY A 66 14.41 -17.62 -19.19
C GLY A 66 13.31 -16.87 -18.44
N GLU A 67 12.10 -16.97 -18.95
CA GLU A 67 10.97 -16.22 -18.42
C GLU A 67 10.34 -16.90 -17.18
N LEU A 68 9.97 -16.05 -16.21
CA LEU A 68 9.16 -16.38 -15.06
C LEU A 68 8.00 -15.40 -14.97
N ARG A 69 6.77 -15.91 -15.10
CA ARG A 69 5.54 -15.14 -14.87
C ARG A 69 4.99 -15.45 -13.48
N VAL A 70 4.68 -14.40 -12.73
CA VAL A 70 4.04 -14.47 -11.41
C VAL A 70 2.78 -13.64 -11.45
N ALA A 71 1.64 -14.25 -11.22
CA ALA A 71 0.35 -13.58 -11.30
C ALA A 71 -0.56 -14.00 -10.15
N CYS A 72 -1.49 -13.14 -9.79
CA CYS A 72 -2.58 -13.42 -8.85
C CYS A 72 -3.77 -12.53 -9.18
N ASP A 73 -4.97 -13.09 -8.98
CA ASP A 73 -6.22 -12.34 -8.96
C ASP A 73 -7.02 -12.78 -7.74
N THR A 74 -7.51 -11.84 -6.97
CA THR A 74 -8.35 -12.12 -5.81
C THR A 74 -9.42 -11.04 -5.61
N ILE A 75 -10.49 -11.40 -4.91
CA ILE A 75 -11.54 -10.47 -4.49
C ILE A 75 -11.45 -10.31 -2.98
N VAL A 76 -11.38 -9.05 -2.56
CA VAL A 76 -11.28 -8.65 -1.16
C VAL A 76 -12.54 -7.91 -0.75
N ALA A 77 -13.11 -8.26 0.40
CA ALA A 77 -14.16 -7.47 1.03
C ALA A 77 -13.56 -6.19 1.62
N ASP A 78 -14.27 -5.08 1.45
CA ASP A 78 -13.88 -3.80 2.04
C ASP A 78 -15.09 -3.09 2.62
N SER A 79 -14.87 -2.24 3.62
CA SER A 79 -15.94 -1.49 4.28
C SER A 79 -16.63 -0.49 3.36
N GLY A 80 -15.97 -0.07 2.27
CA GLY A 80 -16.42 1.03 1.41
C GLY A 80 -16.35 2.41 2.07
N LYS A 81 -15.74 2.51 3.25
CA LYS A 81 -15.57 3.77 3.97
C LYS A 81 -14.20 4.36 3.69
N PRO A 82 -14.08 5.69 3.68
CA PRO A 82 -12.78 6.35 3.57
C PRO A 82 -11.88 6.03 4.77
N ASP A 83 -10.58 6.25 4.61
CA ASP A 83 -9.60 6.19 5.70
C ASP A 83 -10.12 6.98 6.91
N ARG A 84 -9.97 6.39 8.11
CA ARG A 84 -10.49 7.01 9.33
C ARG A 84 -9.69 8.25 9.71
N VAL A 85 -10.39 9.34 9.96
CA VAL A 85 -9.85 10.60 10.53
C VAL A 85 -10.16 10.64 12.03
N ASP A 86 -9.17 10.99 12.86
CA ASP A 86 -9.33 11.13 14.31
C ASP A 86 -8.55 12.36 14.83
N LEU A 87 -9.15 13.53 14.71
CA LEU A 87 -8.55 14.81 15.11
C LEU A 87 -8.21 14.91 16.60
N SER A 88 -8.76 13.99 17.42
CA SER A 88 -8.50 13.93 18.86
C SER A 88 -7.33 13.02 19.22
N ALA A 89 -6.73 12.30 18.25
CA ALA A 89 -5.64 11.38 18.51
C ALA A 89 -4.37 12.14 18.95
N GLU A 90 -3.96 11.92 20.20
CA GLU A 90 -2.84 12.59 20.85
C GLU A 90 -1.51 11.89 20.50
N GLN A 91 -0.42 12.64 20.59
CA GLN A 91 0.94 12.10 20.53
C GLN A 91 1.36 11.57 21.90
N HIS A 92 1.88 10.35 21.95
CA HIS A 92 2.41 9.75 23.16
C HIS A 92 3.86 10.17 23.39
N ALA A 93 4.25 10.29 24.68
CA ALA A 93 5.67 10.36 25.01
C ALA A 93 6.37 9.04 24.61
N VAL A 94 7.63 9.13 24.22
CA VAL A 94 8.38 7.93 23.77
C VAL A 94 8.45 6.86 24.86
N ALA A 95 8.50 7.27 26.14
CA ALA A 95 8.51 6.37 27.28
C ALA A 95 7.24 5.51 27.43
N ASP A 96 6.12 5.99 26.89
CA ASP A 96 4.80 5.36 27.01
C ASP A 96 4.39 4.56 25.75
N LEU A 97 5.27 4.53 24.74
CA LEU A 97 5.00 3.79 23.50
C LEU A 97 5.10 2.28 23.70
N PRO A 98 4.27 1.48 23.03
CA PRO A 98 4.42 0.03 23.03
C PRO A 98 5.73 -0.37 22.36
N HIS A 99 6.35 -1.45 22.86
CA HIS A 99 7.67 -1.90 22.41
C HIS A 99 7.77 -2.18 20.91
N ASP A 100 6.69 -2.69 20.31
CA ASP A 100 6.62 -2.99 18.88
C ASP A 100 6.51 -1.74 17.99
N ALA A 101 6.18 -0.58 18.57
CA ALA A 101 6.20 0.70 17.87
C ALA A 101 7.60 1.36 17.83
N LEU A 102 8.50 1.03 18.79
CA LEU A 102 9.79 1.71 18.94
C LEU A 102 10.70 1.58 17.73
N VAL A 103 10.69 0.45 17.04
CA VAL A 103 11.49 0.24 15.82
C VAL A 103 11.14 1.23 14.71
N PHE A 104 9.92 1.76 14.73
CA PHE A 104 9.40 2.74 13.77
C PHE A 104 9.68 4.20 14.13
N LEU A 105 10.50 4.45 15.15
CA LEU A 105 11.12 5.76 15.46
C LEU A 105 12.52 5.88 14.84
N LEU A 106 13.16 4.75 14.51
CA LEU A 106 14.56 4.70 14.12
C LEU A 106 14.75 5.05 12.63
N ALA A 107 15.94 5.55 12.30
CA ALA A 107 16.38 5.72 10.92
C ALA A 107 16.36 4.38 10.17
N SER A 108 16.20 4.45 8.85
CA SER A 108 16.23 3.28 7.97
C SER A 108 16.82 3.66 6.60
N ARG A 109 16.93 2.69 5.66
CA ARG A 109 17.66 2.89 4.38
C ARG A 109 17.22 4.16 3.62
N TYR A 110 15.92 4.46 3.60
CA TYR A 110 15.36 5.58 2.85
C TYR A 110 14.81 6.70 3.75
N CYS A 111 14.83 6.51 5.07
CA CYS A 111 14.33 7.48 6.05
C CYS A 111 15.49 7.93 6.94
N GLU A 112 16.27 8.88 6.42
CA GLU A 112 17.49 9.41 7.05
C GLU A 112 17.13 10.48 8.10
N THR A 113 16.68 10.04 9.29
CA THR A 113 16.26 10.95 10.37
C THR A 113 17.41 11.82 10.89
N ASP A 114 18.63 11.30 10.86
CA ASP A 114 19.86 12.00 11.24
C ASP A 114 20.16 13.22 10.35
N LEU A 115 19.80 13.15 9.05
CA LEU A 115 19.99 14.23 8.11
C LEU A 115 18.85 15.26 8.13
N MET A 116 17.68 14.88 8.66
CA MET A 116 16.46 15.67 8.55
C MET A 116 15.94 16.23 9.89
N MET A 117 16.61 15.92 11.01
CA MET A 117 16.15 16.28 12.35
C MET A 117 15.94 17.78 12.52
N ASP A 118 16.97 18.58 12.22
CA ASP A 118 16.92 20.03 12.40
C ASP A 118 15.83 20.66 11.52
N LYS A 119 15.70 20.19 10.28
CA LYS A 119 14.69 20.68 9.35
C LYS A 119 13.27 20.29 9.81
N ALA A 120 13.07 19.11 10.34
CA ALA A 120 11.78 18.69 10.89
C ALA A 120 11.36 19.58 12.07
N TRP A 121 12.27 19.89 13.00
CA TRP A 121 11.98 20.76 14.14
C TRP A 121 11.75 22.20 13.72
N GLU A 122 12.47 22.72 12.73
CA GLU A 122 12.22 24.03 12.14
C GLU A 122 10.80 24.15 11.60
N LEU A 123 10.36 23.13 10.83
CA LEU A 123 9.07 23.14 10.14
C LEU A 123 7.90 22.82 11.07
N PHE A 124 8.05 21.81 11.94
CA PHE A 124 6.93 21.22 12.68
C PHE A 124 7.02 21.35 14.20
N GLY A 125 8.10 21.89 14.76
CA GLY A 125 8.29 21.99 16.22
C GLY A 125 7.19 22.78 16.93
N ARG A 126 6.55 23.72 16.24
CA ARG A 126 5.45 24.54 16.77
C ARG A 126 4.04 24.06 16.41
N THR A 127 3.91 23.00 15.62
CA THR A 127 2.59 22.43 15.28
C THR A 127 1.98 21.73 16.49
N PRO A 128 0.65 21.74 16.67
CA PRO A 128 0.00 20.95 17.72
C PRO A 128 0.37 19.47 17.61
N PRO A 129 0.76 18.80 18.71
CA PRO A 129 1.15 17.39 18.67
C PRO A 129 -0.03 16.46 18.31
N GLY A 130 0.29 15.21 17.98
CA GLY A 130 -0.72 14.20 17.61
C GLY A 130 -1.15 14.29 16.16
N TRP A 131 -2.42 13.99 15.89
CA TRP A 131 -2.98 13.95 14.53
C TRP A 131 -2.64 15.20 13.72
N ARG A 132 -2.83 16.37 14.33
CA ARG A 132 -2.62 17.66 13.64
C ARG A 132 -1.19 17.85 13.16
N ARG A 133 -0.19 17.37 13.93
CA ARG A 133 1.21 17.41 13.50
C ARG A 133 1.46 16.49 12.32
N VAL A 134 0.92 15.26 12.33
CA VAL A 134 1.04 14.32 11.21
C VAL A 134 0.36 14.90 9.97
N GLN A 135 -0.82 15.50 10.12
CA GLN A 135 -1.50 16.15 9.00
C GLN A 135 -0.69 17.34 8.45
N SER A 136 -0.13 18.18 9.31
CA SER A 136 0.75 19.27 8.87
C SER A 136 1.98 18.78 8.10
N ILE A 137 2.52 17.62 8.49
CA ILE A 137 3.59 16.95 7.73
C ILE A 137 3.07 16.49 6.36
N CYS A 138 1.90 15.88 6.29
CA CYS A 138 1.29 15.47 5.02
C CYS A 138 1.05 16.68 4.10
N ASP A 139 0.48 17.76 4.62
CA ASP A 139 0.18 18.98 3.87
C ASP A 139 1.46 19.60 3.29
N PHE A 140 2.52 19.66 4.12
CA PHE A 140 3.82 20.12 3.67
C PHE A 140 4.40 19.24 2.57
N VAL A 141 4.47 17.92 2.78
CA VAL A 141 5.07 16.98 1.81
C VAL A 141 4.28 16.99 0.51
N HIS A 142 2.94 17.05 0.57
CA HIS A 142 2.05 17.15 -0.57
C HIS A 142 2.35 18.35 -1.47
N SER A 143 2.57 19.51 -0.84
CA SER A 143 2.88 20.75 -1.56
C SER A 143 4.33 20.87 -1.98
N HIS A 144 5.24 20.17 -1.29
CA HIS A 144 6.69 20.26 -1.49
C HIS A 144 7.21 19.37 -2.62
N ILE A 145 6.61 18.19 -2.82
CA ILE A 145 7.03 17.24 -3.86
C ILE A 145 6.07 17.30 -5.04
N THR A 146 6.62 17.46 -6.24
CA THR A 146 5.88 17.29 -7.50
C THR A 146 5.87 15.81 -7.89
N PHE A 147 4.68 15.24 -8.11
CA PHE A 147 4.53 13.86 -8.54
C PHE A 147 4.77 13.69 -10.03
N GLY A 148 5.57 12.67 -10.41
CA GLY A 148 5.76 12.26 -11.80
C GLY A 148 6.35 10.85 -11.90
N TYR A 149 5.75 9.97 -12.70
CA TYR A 149 6.27 8.61 -12.91
C TYR A 149 7.66 8.59 -13.51
N GLN A 150 7.99 9.57 -14.35
CA GLN A 150 9.32 9.76 -14.95
C GLN A 150 10.41 10.11 -13.92
N ASP A 151 10.00 10.54 -12.74
CA ASP A 151 10.90 10.90 -11.62
C ASP A 151 11.18 9.72 -10.68
N ALA A 152 10.76 8.50 -11.06
CA ALA A 152 11.02 7.32 -10.27
C ALA A 152 12.52 7.03 -10.15
N ASP A 153 13.04 6.97 -8.92
CA ASP A 153 14.44 6.64 -8.62
C ASP A 153 14.52 5.71 -7.40
N ALA A 154 14.89 4.45 -7.66
CA ALA A 154 14.97 3.40 -6.63
C ALA A 154 16.01 3.69 -5.53
N THR A 155 16.91 4.64 -5.75
CA THR A 155 17.99 4.98 -4.81
C THR A 155 17.69 6.20 -3.93
N ARG A 156 16.62 6.97 -4.27
CA ARG A 156 16.29 8.23 -3.59
C ARG A 156 15.82 7.98 -2.16
N GLY A 157 16.53 8.54 -1.18
CA GLY A 157 16.10 8.63 0.21
C GLY A 157 15.31 9.93 0.49
N ALA A 158 14.81 10.07 1.71
CA ALA A 158 13.98 11.20 2.12
C ALA A 158 14.72 12.55 2.02
N ALA A 159 15.98 12.62 2.45
CA ALA A 159 16.78 13.84 2.40
C ALA A 159 16.98 14.33 0.95
N ARG A 160 17.25 13.40 0.05
CA ARG A 160 17.39 13.72 -1.37
C ARG A 160 16.03 14.09 -2.01
N GLY A 161 14.95 13.39 -1.64
CA GLY A 161 13.57 13.73 -2.07
C GLY A 161 13.16 15.13 -1.62
N PHE A 162 13.52 15.52 -0.40
CA PHE A 162 13.31 16.87 0.10
C PHE A 162 14.04 17.91 -0.76
N THR A 163 15.29 17.66 -1.14
CA THR A 163 16.09 18.61 -1.92
C THR A 163 15.63 18.70 -3.38
N GLU A 164 15.30 17.56 -4.02
CA GLU A 164 14.92 17.51 -5.42
C GLU A 164 13.45 17.91 -5.68
N GLN A 165 12.58 17.86 -4.67
CA GLN A 165 11.18 18.28 -4.73
C GLN A 165 10.35 17.58 -5.81
N ARG A 166 10.72 16.36 -6.18
CA ARG A 166 10.04 15.54 -7.19
C ARG A 166 10.15 14.06 -6.85
N GLY A 167 9.19 13.26 -7.30
CA GLY A 167 9.23 11.84 -7.07
C GLY A 167 7.91 11.13 -7.31
N VAL A 168 7.83 9.88 -6.85
CA VAL A 168 6.65 9.02 -6.92
C VAL A 168 6.06 8.79 -5.52
N CYS A 169 4.95 8.07 -5.41
CA CYS A 169 4.25 7.82 -4.13
C CYS A 169 5.19 7.37 -2.98
N ARG A 170 6.24 6.58 -3.32
CA ARG A 170 7.26 6.14 -2.37
C ARG A 170 8.03 7.31 -1.74
N ASP A 171 8.39 8.33 -2.54
CA ASP A 171 9.19 9.47 -2.08
C ASP A 171 8.38 10.35 -1.13
N PHE A 172 7.08 10.55 -1.41
CA PHE A 172 6.14 11.22 -0.48
C PHE A 172 6.04 10.47 0.85
N ALA A 173 5.87 9.15 0.80
CA ALA A 173 5.75 8.34 2.01
C ALA A 173 7.05 8.36 2.83
N HIS A 174 8.24 8.22 2.19
CA HIS A 174 9.52 8.26 2.88
C HIS A 174 9.77 9.60 3.58
N LEU A 175 9.49 10.72 2.91
CA LEU A 175 9.70 12.04 3.51
C LEU A 175 8.74 12.26 4.69
N ALA A 176 7.46 11.89 4.54
CA ALA A 176 6.49 12.02 5.63
C ALA A 176 6.84 11.13 6.83
N VAL A 177 7.22 9.87 6.59
CA VAL A 177 7.71 8.94 7.63
C VAL A 177 8.93 9.50 8.35
N THR A 178 9.91 10.04 7.59
CA THR A 178 11.12 10.64 8.16
C THR A 178 10.77 11.80 9.09
N PHE A 179 9.92 12.72 8.65
CA PHE A 179 9.50 13.86 9.48
C PHE A 179 8.70 13.42 10.72
N CYS A 180 7.81 12.43 10.60
CA CYS A 180 7.11 11.88 11.76
C CYS A 180 8.09 11.35 12.81
N ARG A 181 9.08 10.56 12.37
CA ARG A 181 10.11 9.99 13.28
C ARG A 181 10.96 11.06 13.92
N CYS A 182 11.40 12.08 13.17
CA CYS A 182 12.10 13.24 13.71
C CYS A 182 11.28 13.98 14.78
N MET A 183 9.97 13.93 14.69
CA MET A 183 9.04 14.52 15.68
C MET A 183 8.63 13.54 16.78
N ASN A 184 9.36 12.41 16.95
CA ASN A 184 9.10 11.35 17.92
C ASN A 184 7.71 10.68 17.75
N ILE A 185 7.20 10.60 16.53
CA ILE A 185 5.98 9.88 16.19
C ILE A 185 6.38 8.61 15.45
N PRO A 186 6.09 7.40 15.99
CA PRO A 186 6.34 6.17 15.26
C PRO A 186 5.58 6.18 13.94
N ALA A 187 6.29 5.93 12.83
CA ALA A 187 5.71 5.91 11.51
C ALA A 187 6.29 4.74 10.68
N ARG A 188 5.40 4.01 10.00
CA ARG A 188 5.77 2.85 9.18
C ARG A 188 5.26 2.99 7.76
N TYR A 189 6.11 2.61 6.83
CA TYR A 189 5.82 2.59 5.41
C TYR A 189 4.90 1.42 5.07
N CYS A 190 3.95 1.65 4.18
CA CYS A 190 3.00 0.67 3.69
C CYS A 190 2.99 0.64 2.16
N THR A 191 2.83 -0.55 1.59
CA THR A 191 2.58 -0.73 0.16
C THR A 191 1.39 -1.66 -0.06
N GLY A 192 0.68 -1.46 -1.17
CA GLY A 192 -0.47 -2.28 -1.52
C GLY A 192 -1.24 -1.73 -2.70
N TYR A 193 -2.47 -2.19 -2.84
CA TYR A 193 -3.37 -1.72 -3.89
C TYR A 193 -4.17 -0.51 -3.41
N LEU A 194 -4.34 0.44 -4.32
CA LEU A 194 -5.23 1.60 -4.14
C LEU A 194 -5.82 1.98 -5.48
N GLY A 195 -7.04 1.53 -5.75
CA GLY A 195 -7.78 1.86 -6.97
C GLY A 195 -8.44 3.24 -6.91
N ASP A 196 -8.94 3.70 -8.05
CA ASP A 196 -9.64 4.99 -8.18
C ASP A 196 -11.11 4.87 -7.74
N ILE A 197 -11.30 4.40 -6.49
CA ILE A 197 -12.62 4.21 -5.90
C ILE A 197 -13.03 5.51 -5.18
N GLY A 198 -14.17 6.06 -5.59
CA GLY A 198 -14.70 7.30 -5.02
C GLY A 198 -13.94 8.57 -5.40
N VAL A 199 -13.05 8.49 -6.39
CA VAL A 199 -12.30 9.62 -6.98
C VAL A 199 -12.34 9.52 -8.51
N PRO A 200 -12.04 10.60 -9.24
CA PRO A 200 -11.91 10.54 -10.69
C PRO A 200 -10.81 9.54 -11.10
N PRO A 201 -11.03 8.75 -12.18
CA PRO A 201 -10.06 7.77 -12.65
C PRO A 201 -8.79 8.47 -13.17
N ASP A 202 -7.63 7.93 -12.81
CA ASP A 202 -6.34 8.32 -13.37
C ASP A 202 -6.12 7.58 -14.70
N PRO A 203 -5.82 8.27 -15.82
CA PRO A 203 -5.56 7.62 -17.11
C PRO A 203 -4.21 6.87 -17.13
N ALA A 204 -3.32 7.09 -16.18
CA ALA A 204 -2.05 6.38 -16.08
C ALA A 204 -2.25 4.89 -15.77
N PRO A 205 -1.36 3.99 -16.25
CA PRO A 205 -1.40 2.59 -15.86
C PRO A 205 -1.33 2.44 -14.33
N MET A 206 -2.17 1.55 -13.79
CA MET A 206 -2.19 1.29 -12.36
C MET A 206 -0.88 0.66 -11.89
N ASP A 207 -0.44 1.07 -10.70
CA ASP A 207 0.74 0.58 -10.00
C ASP A 207 0.38 0.24 -8.55
N PHE A 208 1.27 -0.47 -7.86
CA PHE A 208 1.20 -0.56 -6.41
C PHE A 208 1.41 0.82 -5.80
N SER A 209 0.55 1.16 -4.85
CA SER A 209 0.63 2.44 -4.14
C SER A 209 1.48 2.33 -2.88
N ALA A 210 2.05 3.48 -2.49
CA ALA A 210 2.71 3.66 -1.22
C ALA A 210 1.98 4.71 -0.39
N TRP A 211 1.85 4.44 0.91
CA TRP A 211 1.35 5.34 1.95
C TRP A 211 2.08 5.05 3.25
N PHE A 212 1.65 5.62 4.34
CA PHE A 212 2.24 5.30 5.65
C PHE A 212 1.18 5.23 6.75
N GLU A 213 1.57 4.65 7.87
CA GLU A 213 0.78 4.69 9.10
C GLU A 213 1.59 5.37 10.19
N ALA A 214 0.95 6.22 10.99
CA ALA A 214 1.53 6.86 12.17
C ALA A 214 0.81 6.41 13.44
N PHE A 215 1.57 6.21 14.52
CA PHE A 215 1.04 5.80 15.82
C PHE A 215 0.70 7.02 16.67
N VAL A 216 -0.57 7.33 16.74
CA VAL A 216 -1.14 8.41 17.56
C VAL A 216 -2.44 7.95 18.20
N GLY A 217 -2.82 8.47 19.36
CA GLY A 217 -4.04 8.07 20.06
C GLY A 217 -4.08 6.58 20.42
N GLY A 218 -2.91 5.99 20.71
CA GLY A 218 -2.78 4.58 21.13
C GLY A 218 -2.94 3.55 20.03
N ARG A 219 -2.91 3.95 18.74
CA ARG A 219 -3.06 3.03 17.60
C ARG A 219 -2.44 3.57 16.30
N TRP A 220 -2.30 2.70 15.33
CA TRP A 220 -1.88 3.04 13.98
C TRP A 220 -3.04 3.66 13.19
N HIS A 221 -2.78 4.79 12.53
CA HIS A 221 -3.69 5.46 11.61
C HIS A 221 -3.04 5.63 10.25
N THR A 222 -3.83 5.44 9.20
CA THR A 222 -3.40 5.61 7.81
C THR A 222 -3.30 7.09 7.45
N PHE A 223 -2.20 7.46 6.79
CA PHE A 223 -1.96 8.77 6.19
C PHE A 223 -1.36 8.62 4.80
N ASP A 224 -1.61 9.58 3.94
CA ASP A 224 -1.13 9.55 2.55
C ASP A 224 -0.75 10.96 2.10
N ALA A 225 0.54 11.26 2.12
CA ALA A 225 1.04 12.57 1.74
C ALA A 225 0.95 12.85 0.23
N ARG A 226 0.85 11.80 -0.64
CA ARG A 226 0.68 12.00 -2.08
C ARG A 226 -0.71 12.50 -2.43
N HIS A 227 -1.76 11.82 -1.95
CA HIS A 227 -3.14 12.21 -2.26
C HIS A 227 -3.67 13.27 -1.28
N ASN A 228 -3.21 13.23 -0.05
CA ASN A 228 -3.56 14.11 1.07
C ASN A 228 -5.08 14.22 1.34
N ILE A 229 -5.80 13.16 1.04
CA ILE A 229 -7.22 12.98 1.31
C ILE A 229 -7.48 11.55 1.81
N PRO A 230 -8.52 11.34 2.64
CA PRO A 230 -8.99 9.98 2.95
C PRO A 230 -9.44 9.24 1.69
N ARG A 231 -8.91 8.04 1.46
CA ARG A 231 -9.24 7.22 0.29
C ARG A 231 -10.03 5.98 0.72
N ILE A 232 -10.73 5.38 -0.24
CA ILE A 232 -11.50 4.13 -0.09
C ILE A 232 -10.71 2.99 -0.75
N GLY A 233 -10.75 1.80 -0.14
CA GLY A 233 -10.30 0.58 -0.80
C GLY A 233 -8.79 0.36 -0.78
N ARG A 234 -8.07 0.76 0.27
CA ARG A 234 -6.68 0.38 0.48
C ARG A 234 -6.58 -1.09 0.86
N ILE A 235 -5.92 -1.87 0.04
CA ILE A 235 -5.63 -3.28 0.32
C ILE A 235 -4.14 -3.42 0.59
N LEU A 236 -3.79 -3.58 1.87
CA LEU A 236 -2.41 -3.71 2.32
C LEU A 236 -1.77 -5.01 1.81
N ILE A 237 -0.57 -4.91 1.27
CA ILE A 237 0.32 -6.04 0.91
C ILE A 237 1.40 -6.19 1.98
N ALA A 238 2.15 -5.13 2.26
CA ALA A 238 3.24 -5.18 3.22
C ALA A 238 3.45 -3.84 3.93
N ARG A 239 4.08 -3.91 5.11
CA ARG A 239 4.49 -2.75 5.91
C ARG A 239 5.86 -3.00 6.52
N GLY A 240 6.63 -1.94 6.70
CA GLY A 240 7.98 -2.00 7.26
C GLY A 240 8.49 -0.61 7.63
N ARG A 241 9.79 -0.48 7.85
CA ARG A 241 10.38 0.82 8.19
C ARG A 241 10.42 1.75 6.97
N ASP A 242 10.70 1.20 5.80
CA ASP A 242 10.70 1.89 4.51
C ASP A 242 10.58 0.88 3.36
N ALA A 243 10.73 1.32 2.12
CA ALA A 243 10.57 0.47 0.93
C ALA A 243 11.60 -0.68 0.83
N ALA A 244 12.73 -0.64 1.55
CA ALA A 244 13.68 -1.74 1.56
C ALA A 244 13.13 -2.97 2.29
N ASP A 245 12.32 -2.76 3.33
CA ASP A 245 11.69 -3.84 4.09
C ASP A 245 10.47 -4.45 3.37
N VAL A 246 9.91 -3.77 2.37
CA VAL A 246 8.63 -4.15 1.72
C VAL A 246 8.74 -4.21 0.18
N ALA A 247 9.91 -4.54 -0.32
CA ALA A 247 10.11 -4.68 -1.76
C ALA A 247 9.18 -5.76 -2.35
N ILE A 248 8.41 -5.38 -3.38
CA ILE A 248 7.48 -6.27 -4.09
C ILE A 248 8.20 -7.51 -4.63
N SER A 249 9.41 -7.32 -5.13
CA SER A 249 10.33 -8.40 -5.49
C SER A 249 11.76 -8.05 -5.12
N THR A 250 12.50 -9.05 -4.61
CA THR A 250 13.94 -8.97 -4.39
C THR A 250 14.60 -10.10 -5.15
N THR A 251 15.58 -9.78 -5.98
CA THR A 251 16.30 -10.74 -6.82
C THR A 251 17.75 -10.85 -6.39
N PHE A 252 18.25 -12.07 -6.24
CA PHE A 252 19.63 -12.35 -5.86
C PHE A 252 20.45 -12.80 -7.10
N GLY A 253 20.39 -11.98 -8.14
CA GLY A 253 21.03 -12.17 -9.42
C GLY A 253 20.49 -11.19 -10.45
N GLN A 254 21.10 -11.21 -11.63
CA GLN A 254 20.70 -10.33 -12.73
C GLN A 254 19.34 -10.79 -13.31
N THR A 255 18.35 -9.91 -13.20
CA THR A 255 16.97 -10.18 -13.62
C THR A 255 16.37 -8.92 -14.21
N PHE A 256 15.61 -9.07 -15.30
CA PHE A 256 14.90 -7.98 -15.96
C PHE A 256 13.40 -8.15 -15.78
N LEU A 257 12.72 -7.08 -15.37
CA LEU A 257 11.25 -7.03 -15.34
C LEU A 257 10.76 -6.64 -16.75
N LYS A 258 10.11 -7.60 -17.44
CA LYS A 258 9.64 -7.44 -18.84
C LYS A 258 8.21 -6.91 -18.91
N SER A 259 7.37 -7.30 -17.97
CA SER A 259 5.96 -6.89 -17.91
C SER A 259 5.55 -6.65 -16.47
N PHE A 260 4.75 -5.59 -16.30
CA PHE A 260 4.25 -5.17 -15.00
C PHE A 260 2.81 -4.66 -15.16
N VAL A 261 1.85 -5.40 -14.69
CA VAL A 261 0.43 -5.06 -14.73
C VAL A 261 -0.15 -5.21 -13.33
N VAL A 262 -0.82 -4.18 -12.85
CA VAL A 262 -1.55 -4.18 -11.56
C VAL A 262 -3.00 -3.82 -11.82
N THR A 263 -3.91 -4.41 -11.05
CA THR A 263 -5.34 -4.15 -11.11
C THR A 263 -5.87 -3.92 -9.69
N ALA A 264 -6.64 -2.85 -9.51
CA ALA A 264 -7.45 -2.65 -8.32
C ALA A 264 -8.72 -1.88 -8.70
N ARG A 265 -9.87 -2.52 -8.64
CA ARG A 265 -11.16 -1.92 -9.04
C ARG A 265 -12.30 -2.46 -8.20
N GLU A 266 -13.32 -1.67 -8.02
CA GLU A 266 -14.58 -2.13 -7.45
C GLU A 266 -15.21 -3.18 -8.37
N VAL A 267 -15.74 -4.25 -7.76
CA VAL A 267 -16.57 -5.23 -8.46
C VAL A 267 -18.00 -4.73 -8.45
N GLU A 268 -18.53 -4.37 -9.61
CA GLU A 268 -19.93 -3.98 -9.76
C GLU A 268 -20.82 -5.14 -9.31
N GLN A 269 -21.79 -4.87 -8.46
CA GLN A 269 -22.83 -5.83 -8.15
C GLN A 269 -23.70 -5.97 -9.41
N GLU A 270 -23.79 -7.16 -9.99
CA GLU A 270 -24.86 -7.45 -10.94
C GLU A 270 -26.18 -7.18 -10.23
N VAL A 271 -26.86 -6.11 -10.61
CA VAL A 271 -28.24 -5.85 -10.22
C VAL A 271 -29.10 -6.91 -10.93
N ARG A 272 -29.33 -8.05 -10.26
CA ARG A 272 -30.35 -9.00 -10.70
C ARG A 272 -31.70 -8.31 -10.50
N PHE A 273 -32.21 -7.70 -11.56
CA PHE A 273 -33.63 -7.43 -11.64
C PHE A 273 -34.35 -8.78 -11.67
N SER A 274 -35.02 -9.14 -10.59
CA SER A 274 -35.97 -10.23 -10.61
C SER A 274 -37.16 -9.75 -11.44
N ASP A 275 -37.23 -10.19 -12.69
CA ASP A 275 -38.43 -10.11 -13.49
C ASP A 275 -39.49 -11.07 -12.90
N GLU A 276 -40.06 -10.72 -11.76
CA GLU A 276 -41.36 -11.22 -11.34
C GLU A 276 -42.42 -10.31 -11.92
N ALA A 277 -42.80 -10.59 -13.18
CA ALA A 277 -44.04 -10.10 -13.74
C ALA A 277 -45.21 -10.75 -12.99
N PRO A 278 -46.15 -9.99 -12.39
CA PRO A 278 -47.33 -10.58 -11.76
C PRO A 278 -48.22 -11.23 -12.84
N GLY A 279 -48.32 -12.56 -12.78
CA GLY A 279 -49.16 -13.35 -13.64
C GLY A 279 -50.63 -12.89 -13.58
N ARG A 280 -51.15 -12.30 -14.66
CA ARG A 280 -52.56 -12.08 -14.87
C ARG A 280 -53.25 -13.46 -15.06
N ARG A 281 -53.99 -13.89 -14.07
CA ARG A 281 -55.01 -14.96 -14.21
C ARG A 281 -56.15 -14.43 -15.07
N PHE A 282 -56.29 -14.95 -16.26
CA PHE A 282 -57.56 -14.81 -17.03
C PHE A 282 -58.57 -15.82 -16.48
N ALA A 283 -59.66 -15.31 -15.95
CA ALA A 283 -60.86 -16.08 -15.63
C ALA A 283 -61.58 -16.44 -16.94
N THR A 284 -61.67 -17.70 -17.24
CA THR A 284 -62.57 -18.20 -18.29
C THR A 284 -63.99 -18.37 -17.71
N THR A 285 -64.90 -17.45 -18.03
CA THR A 285 -66.35 -17.59 -17.88
C THR A 285 -66.82 -18.54 -18.96
N GLY A 286 -67.35 -19.72 -18.55
CA GLY A 286 -68.10 -20.61 -19.41
C GLY A 286 -69.52 -20.07 -19.60
N ILE A 287 -70.01 -20.18 -20.82
CA ILE A 287 -71.43 -20.11 -21.15
C ILE A 287 -71.76 -21.31 -22.01
N THR A 288 -72.73 -22.13 -21.49
CA THR A 288 -73.60 -23.17 -22.07
C THR A 288 -72.98 -24.19 -23.00
#